data_0853f21a459ab04b58ea501e05bbdb34
#
_entry.id   0853f21a459ab04b58ea501e05bbdb34
#
_cell.length_a   1.000
_cell.length_b   1.000
_cell.length_c   1.000
_cell.angle_alpha   90.00
_cell.angle_beta   90.00
_cell.angle_gamma   90.00
#
_symmetry.space_group_name_H-M   'P 1'
#
loop_
_entity.id
_entity.type
_entity.pdbx_description
1 polymer ?
#
loop_
_entity_poly.entity_id
_entity_poly.type
_entity_poly.pdbx_seq_one_letter_code
_entity_poly.pdbx_strand_id
1 'polypeptide(L)'
;MYDFAELHHLRIKRVRHRSCGRFATLVSATACSDQPSRCTQCGGPLRGHGRKITTYRDLPCRDGGVAIMVDRLRFRCAHCGTTTLQPVAEMDQRFRMTDRLVDRIRFEALSRPFTVIAVECGIHEKTVRRIIRDRVPRLTARAANTRKAD
;
A
#
# COMPACT_ATOMS: atom_id res chain seq x y z
N MET A 1 19.45 4.95 -7.84
CA MET A 1 19.26 4.58 -6.42
C MET A 1 17.77 4.62 -6.11
N TYR A 2 17.26 3.62 -5.43
CA TYR A 2 15.84 3.59 -5.01
C TYR A 2 15.65 4.53 -3.81
N ASP A 3 14.65 5.40 -3.86
CA ASP A 3 14.39 6.39 -2.83
C ASP A 3 13.41 5.86 -1.76
N PHE A 4 13.83 5.88 -0.51
CA PHE A 4 13.04 5.48 0.65
C PHE A 4 12.48 6.67 1.45
N ALA A 5 12.76 7.92 1.03
CA ALA A 5 12.49 9.13 1.83
C ALA A 5 11.00 9.29 2.23
N GLU A 6 10.08 8.78 1.42
CA GLU A 6 8.63 8.88 1.69
C GLU A 6 8.05 7.66 2.42
N LEU A 7 8.88 6.70 2.84
CA LEU A 7 8.45 5.48 3.53
C LEU A 7 8.78 5.53 5.02
N HIS A 8 8.25 6.54 5.70
CA HIS A 8 8.60 6.87 7.10
C HIS A 8 8.19 5.80 8.11
N HIS A 9 7.10 5.07 7.86
CA HIS A 9 6.59 4.03 8.76
C HIS A 9 7.17 2.64 8.47
N LEU A 10 8.26 2.59 7.69
CA LEU A 10 8.98 1.37 7.38
C LEU A 10 10.44 1.44 7.84
N ARG A 11 10.87 0.41 8.54
CA ARG A 11 12.29 0.15 8.78
C ARG A 11 12.80 -0.80 7.73
N ILE A 12 13.62 -0.31 6.81
CA ILE A 12 14.23 -1.13 5.76
C ILE A 12 15.28 -2.05 6.38
N LYS A 13 15.15 -3.34 6.12
CA LYS A 13 16.09 -4.37 6.59
C LYS A 13 17.08 -4.80 5.52
N ARG A 14 16.59 -4.97 4.28
CA ARG A 14 17.40 -5.50 3.18
C ARG A 14 16.85 -5.05 1.85
N VAL A 15 17.76 -4.76 0.93
CA VAL A 15 17.47 -4.54 -0.50
C VAL A 15 18.20 -5.60 -1.30
N ARG A 16 17.50 -6.25 -2.21
CA ARG A 16 18.07 -7.25 -3.14
C ARG A 16 17.74 -6.85 -4.56
N HIS A 17 18.73 -6.83 -5.42
CA HIS A 17 18.56 -6.67 -6.85
C HIS A 17 18.56 -8.06 -7.51
N ARG A 18 17.74 -8.24 -8.52
CA ARG A 18 17.61 -9.48 -9.29
C ARG A 18 17.74 -9.16 -10.77
N SER A 19 18.50 -9.97 -11.48
CA SER A 19 18.68 -9.85 -12.93
C SER A 19 17.51 -10.41 -13.74
N CYS A 20 16.65 -11.20 -13.12
CA CYS A 20 15.47 -11.78 -13.77
C CYS A 20 14.31 -11.92 -12.79
N GLY A 21 13.09 -11.97 -13.32
CA GLY A 21 11.85 -12.13 -12.57
C GLY A 21 10.95 -10.90 -12.65
N ARG A 22 9.76 -11.00 -12.06
CA ARG A 22 8.71 -9.97 -12.09
C ARG A 22 9.14 -8.64 -11.45
N PHE A 23 10.04 -8.70 -10.47
CA PHE A 23 10.54 -7.52 -9.75
C PHE A 23 12.06 -7.54 -9.80
N ALA A 24 12.65 -6.46 -10.30
CA ALA A 24 14.08 -6.25 -10.33
C ALA A 24 14.66 -5.94 -8.96
N THR A 25 13.86 -5.30 -8.09
CA THR A 25 14.26 -4.96 -6.73
C THR A 25 13.27 -5.50 -5.71
N LEU A 26 13.78 -6.22 -4.72
CA LEU A 26 13.02 -6.70 -3.57
C LEU A 26 13.51 -6.01 -2.30
N VAL A 27 12.61 -5.34 -1.61
CA VAL A 27 12.87 -4.65 -0.35
C VAL A 27 12.21 -5.41 0.79
N SER A 28 12.97 -5.77 1.81
CA SER A 28 12.43 -6.33 3.05
C SER A 28 12.39 -5.24 4.11
N ALA A 29 11.24 -5.02 4.70
CA ALA A 29 11.02 -3.99 5.70
C ALA A 29 10.15 -4.49 6.85
N THR A 30 10.21 -3.80 7.98
CA THR A 30 9.32 -4.00 9.13
C THR A 30 8.49 -2.74 9.32
N ALA A 31 7.20 -2.90 9.59
CA ALA A 31 6.33 -1.79 9.95
C ALA A 31 6.76 -1.20 11.30
N CYS A 32 6.88 0.13 11.36
CA CYS A 32 7.25 0.90 12.56
C CYS A 32 6.11 1.81 13.04
N SER A 33 4.94 1.74 12.40
CA SER A 33 3.75 2.48 12.80
C SER A 33 3.21 2.01 14.15
N ASP A 34 2.38 2.86 14.76
CA ASP A 34 1.73 2.57 16.02
C ASP A 34 0.88 1.29 15.94
N GLN A 35 0.87 0.57 17.05
CA GLN A 35 0.05 -0.65 17.15
C GLN A 35 -1.39 -0.26 17.50
N PRO A 36 -2.38 -0.92 16.89
CA PRO A 36 -3.77 -0.68 17.25
C PRO A 36 -4.02 -1.14 18.68
N SER A 37 -4.66 -0.29 19.49
CA SER A 37 -4.97 -0.59 20.89
C SER A 37 -6.32 -1.29 21.06
N ARG A 38 -7.26 -1.01 20.15
CA ARG A 38 -8.62 -1.53 20.23
C ARG A 38 -9.11 -2.07 18.88
N CYS A 39 -10.04 -3.03 18.97
CA CYS A 39 -10.69 -3.60 17.81
C CYS A 39 -11.59 -2.54 17.12
N THR A 40 -11.45 -2.41 15.80
CA THR A 40 -12.27 -1.49 15.00
C THR A 40 -13.71 -1.95 14.83
N GLN A 41 -14.00 -3.23 15.10
CA GLN A 41 -15.34 -3.81 14.95
C GLN A 41 -16.18 -3.67 16.23
N CYS A 42 -15.61 -3.97 17.39
CA CYS A 42 -16.35 -4.02 18.65
C CYS A 42 -15.73 -3.19 19.79
N GLY A 43 -14.61 -2.49 19.54
CA GLY A 43 -13.89 -1.71 20.55
C GLY A 43 -13.19 -2.56 21.64
N GLY A 44 -13.23 -3.88 21.55
CA GLY A 44 -12.63 -4.79 22.52
C GLY A 44 -11.10 -4.79 22.49
N PRO A 45 -10.44 -5.40 23.51
CA PRO A 45 -9.00 -5.45 23.59
C PRO A 45 -8.39 -6.35 22.53
N LEU A 46 -7.27 -5.94 21.98
CA LEU A 46 -6.49 -6.68 21.01
C LEU A 46 -5.33 -7.42 21.70
N ARG A 47 -5.09 -8.64 21.28
CA ARG A 47 -3.95 -9.46 21.71
C ARG A 47 -3.04 -9.78 20.53
N GLY A 48 -1.73 -9.83 20.77
CA GLY A 48 -0.77 -10.25 19.75
C GLY A 48 -1.11 -11.63 19.20
N HIS A 49 -1.12 -11.78 17.90
CA HIS A 49 -1.47 -13.01 17.18
C HIS A 49 -0.47 -13.33 16.07
N GLY A 50 0.82 -13.15 16.35
CA GLY A 50 1.92 -13.41 15.42
C GLY A 50 2.21 -12.27 14.47
N ARG A 51 2.82 -12.60 13.36
CA ARG A 51 3.28 -11.66 12.32
C ARG A 51 2.79 -12.11 10.95
N LYS A 52 2.74 -11.18 10.01
CA LYS A 52 2.40 -11.48 8.61
C LYS A 52 3.24 -10.61 7.68
N ILE A 53 3.85 -11.23 6.69
CA ILE A 53 4.51 -10.53 5.60
C ILE A 53 3.47 -10.21 4.53
N THR A 54 3.38 -8.93 4.17
CA THR A 54 2.52 -8.45 3.09
C THR A 54 3.39 -7.81 2.03
N THR A 55 3.21 -8.21 0.77
CA THR A 55 3.97 -7.66 -0.35
C THR A 55 3.19 -6.52 -1.01
N TYR A 56 3.84 -5.39 -1.19
CA TYR A 56 3.34 -4.20 -1.88
C TYR A 56 4.24 -3.90 -3.08
N ARG A 57 3.66 -3.33 -4.13
CA ARG A 57 4.42 -2.76 -5.24
C ARG A 57 4.73 -1.32 -4.96
N ASP A 58 5.87 -0.87 -5.45
CA ASP A 58 6.30 0.52 -5.35
C ASP A 58 6.74 1.08 -6.70
N LEU A 59 7.08 2.35 -6.72
CA LEU A 59 7.60 3.03 -7.90
C LEU A 59 8.69 2.18 -8.58
N PRO A 60 8.58 1.94 -9.89
CA PRO A 60 9.62 1.23 -10.61
C PRO A 60 10.93 2.03 -10.56
N CYS A 61 12.03 1.33 -10.41
CA CYS A 61 13.38 1.89 -10.57
C CYS A 61 13.88 1.67 -12.00
N ARG A 62 15.09 2.18 -12.29
CA ARG A 62 15.71 2.06 -13.62
C ARG A 62 15.72 0.62 -14.14
N ASP A 63 15.92 -0.35 -13.26
CA ASP A 63 16.08 -1.76 -13.62
C ASP A 63 14.74 -2.53 -13.68
N GLY A 64 13.63 -1.91 -13.35
CA GLY A 64 12.29 -2.48 -13.43
C GLY A 64 11.46 -2.35 -12.16
N GLY A 65 10.46 -3.23 -12.01
CA GLY A 65 9.51 -3.18 -10.90
C GLY A 65 10.13 -3.41 -9.53
N VAL A 66 9.56 -2.77 -8.53
CA VAL A 66 9.96 -2.87 -7.12
C VAL A 66 8.86 -3.51 -6.30
N ALA A 67 9.20 -4.46 -5.43
CA ALA A 67 8.31 -5.02 -4.43
C ALA A 67 8.88 -4.80 -3.02
N ILE A 68 8.02 -4.36 -2.10
CA ILE A 68 8.32 -4.20 -0.69
C ILE A 68 7.60 -5.28 0.09
N MET A 69 8.35 -6.14 0.76
CA MET A 69 7.84 -7.16 1.68
C MET A 69 7.84 -6.58 3.08
N VAL A 70 6.66 -6.23 3.60
CA VAL A 70 6.50 -5.60 4.91
C VAL A 70 6.10 -6.64 5.94
N ASP A 71 6.95 -6.84 6.93
CA ASP A 71 6.66 -7.66 8.10
C ASP A 71 5.85 -6.84 9.11
N ARG A 72 4.61 -7.26 9.35
CA ARG A 72 3.60 -6.56 10.17
C ARG A 72 3.17 -7.42 11.34
N LEU A 73 2.92 -6.80 12.47
CA LEU A 73 2.27 -7.47 13.60
C LEU A 73 0.80 -7.77 13.28
N ARG A 74 0.34 -8.92 13.73
CA ARG A 74 -1.05 -9.34 13.64
C ARG A 74 -1.65 -9.41 15.04
N PHE A 75 -2.88 -8.93 15.16
CA PHE A 75 -3.63 -8.89 16.42
C PHE A 75 -4.95 -9.63 16.25
N ARG A 76 -5.45 -10.19 17.34
CA ARG A 76 -6.78 -10.80 17.41
C ARG A 76 -7.57 -10.17 18.54
N CYS A 77 -8.82 -9.82 18.27
CA CYS A 77 -9.73 -9.32 19.29
C CYS A 77 -10.13 -10.43 20.25
N ALA A 78 -10.03 -10.17 21.55
CA ALA A 78 -10.45 -11.11 22.58
C ALA A 78 -11.98 -11.28 22.65
N HIS A 79 -12.76 -10.28 22.22
CA HIS A 79 -14.23 -10.31 22.26
C HIS A 79 -14.84 -10.90 20.99
N CYS A 80 -14.62 -10.30 19.83
CA CYS A 80 -15.26 -10.72 18.58
C CYS A 80 -14.42 -11.67 17.72
N GLY A 81 -13.18 -11.95 18.10
CA GLY A 81 -12.29 -12.84 17.35
C GLY A 81 -11.73 -12.28 16.04
N THR A 82 -12.10 -11.07 15.63
CA THR A 82 -11.61 -10.43 14.41
C THR A 82 -10.11 -10.23 14.45
N THR A 83 -9.46 -10.50 13.34
CA THR A 83 -8.01 -10.32 13.19
C THR A 83 -7.70 -9.01 12.48
N THR A 84 -6.75 -8.24 13.01
CA THR A 84 -6.29 -6.96 12.47
C THR A 84 -4.78 -6.98 12.28
N LEU A 85 -4.28 -6.36 11.21
CA LEU A 85 -2.86 -6.15 10.98
C LEU A 85 -2.45 -4.74 11.44
N GLN A 86 -1.21 -4.62 11.92
CA GLN A 86 -0.59 -3.32 12.17
C GLN A 86 -0.74 -2.43 10.93
N PRO A 87 -1.29 -1.22 11.03
CA PRO A 87 -1.46 -0.33 9.89
C PRO A 87 -0.11 0.15 9.36
N VAL A 88 -0.05 0.48 8.08
CA VAL A 88 1.07 1.19 7.47
C VAL A 88 0.48 2.29 6.59
N ALA A 89 0.73 3.55 6.96
CA ALA A 89 0.04 4.71 6.41
C ALA A 89 0.29 4.93 4.91
N GLU A 90 1.48 4.61 4.44
CA GLU A 90 1.89 4.82 3.04
C GLU A 90 1.47 3.71 2.08
N MET A 91 0.65 2.75 2.55
CA MET A 91 0.29 1.55 1.79
C MET A 91 -1.19 1.49 1.48
N ASP A 92 -1.53 1.50 0.20
CA ASP A 92 -2.89 1.18 -0.26
C ASP A 92 -3.14 -0.33 -0.14
N GLN A 93 -4.02 -0.70 0.80
CA GLN A 93 -4.33 -2.09 1.10
C GLN A 93 -5.14 -2.78 -0.01
N ARG A 94 -5.91 -2.02 -0.76
CA ARG A 94 -6.80 -2.54 -1.81
C ARG A 94 -6.02 -2.95 -3.05
N PHE A 95 -5.08 -2.12 -3.47
CA PHE A 95 -4.27 -2.37 -4.66
C PHE A 95 -2.96 -3.09 -4.35
N ARG A 96 -2.59 -3.22 -3.08
CA ARG A 96 -1.31 -3.75 -2.64
C ARG A 96 -0.14 -2.99 -3.26
N MET A 97 -0.20 -1.67 -3.17
CA MET A 97 0.76 -0.71 -3.69
C MET A 97 1.07 0.35 -2.65
N THR A 98 2.19 1.04 -2.82
CA THR A 98 2.42 2.28 -2.07
C THR A 98 1.49 3.37 -2.58
N ASP A 99 1.10 4.30 -1.70
CA ASP A 99 0.24 5.43 -2.08
C ASP A 99 0.89 6.27 -3.18
N ARG A 100 2.22 6.47 -3.12
CA ARG A 100 2.96 7.20 -4.15
C ARG A 100 2.93 6.53 -5.53
N LEU A 101 2.89 5.19 -5.60
CA LEU A 101 2.71 4.48 -6.86
C LEU A 101 1.29 4.66 -7.40
N VAL A 102 0.29 4.58 -6.53
CA VAL A 102 -1.12 4.83 -6.91
C VAL A 102 -1.29 6.24 -7.45
N ASP A 103 -0.71 7.24 -6.80
CA ASP A 103 -0.78 8.64 -7.22
C ASP A 103 -0.04 8.90 -8.54
N ARG A 104 1.13 8.29 -8.73
CA ARG A 104 1.84 8.33 -10.01
C ARG A 104 1.00 7.75 -11.15
N ILE A 105 0.38 6.58 -10.94
CA ILE A 105 -0.47 5.95 -11.96
C ILE A 105 -1.65 6.87 -12.32
N ARG A 106 -2.27 7.52 -11.33
CA ARG A 106 -3.35 8.47 -11.55
C ARG A 106 -2.92 9.69 -12.36
N PHE A 107 -1.74 10.22 -12.05
CA PHE A 107 -1.18 11.37 -12.76
C PHE A 107 -0.82 11.02 -14.21
N GLU A 108 -0.10 9.93 -14.44
CA GLU A 108 0.32 9.50 -15.77
C GLU A 108 -0.85 9.11 -16.69
N ALA A 109 -1.91 8.55 -16.12
CA ALA A 109 -3.12 8.17 -16.84
C ALA A 109 -3.88 9.35 -17.48
N LEU A 110 -3.53 10.60 -17.13
CA LEU A 110 -4.10 11.79 -17.75
C LEU A 110 -3.57 12.02 -19.19
N SER A 111 -2.38 11.51 -19.50
CA SER A 111 -1.69 11.80 -20.76
C SER A 111 -1.04 10.59 -21.43
N ARG A 112 -1.00 9.42 -20.77
CA ARG A 112 -0.32 8.23 -21.27
C ARG A 112 -1.29 7.05 -21.42
N PRO A 113 -1.07 6.17 -22.41
CA PRO A 113 -1.86 4.96 -22.58
C PRO A 113 -1.74 4.03 -21.36
N PHE A 114 -2.85 3.45 -20.92
CA PHE A 114 -2.90 2.57 -19.75
C PHE A 114 -2.04 1.31 -19.91
N THR A 115 -1.92 0.83 -21.14
CA THR A 115 -1.06 -0.33 -21.47
C THR A 115 0.42 -0.04 -21.18
N VAL A 116 0.90 1.15 -21.51
CA VAL A 116 2.28 1.58 -21.27
C VAL A 116 2.55 1.70 -19.76
N ILE A 117 1.66 2.36 -19.02
CA ILE A 117 1.76 2.49 -17.56
C ILE A 117 1.76 1.11 -16.90
N ALA A 118 0.89 0.20 -17.37
CA ALA A 118 0.78 -1.15 -16.83
C ALA A 118 2.09 -1.93 -16.97
N VAL A 119 2.73 -1.85 -18.15
CA VAL A 119 4.02 -2.52 -18.42
C VAL A 119 5.12 -1.97 -17.51
N GLU A 120 5.27 -0.64 -17.43
CA GLU A 120 6.30 0.01 -16.62
C GLU A 120 6.15 -0.31 -15.13
N CYS A 121 4.93 -0.31 -14.61
CA CYS A 121 4.64 -0.59 -13.20
C CYS A 121 4.58 -2.10 -12.88
N GLY A 122 4.69 -2.98 -13.88
CA GLY A 122 4.58 -4.43 -13.70
C GLY A 122 3.19 -4.88 -13.22
N ILE A 123 2.12 -4.18 -13.63
CA ILE A 123 0.74 -4.47 -13.29
C ILE A 123 -0.10 -4.78 -14.52
N HIS A 124 -1.31 -5.27 -14.31
CA HIS A 124 -2.24 -5.49 -15.40
C HIS A 124 -2.99 -4.19 -15.75
N GLU A 125 -3.26 -3.91 -17.04
CA GLU A 125 -4.02 -2.74 -17.49
C GLU A 125 -5.37 -2.59 -16.78
N LYS A 126 -6.06 -3.70 -16.51
CA LYS A 126 -7.30 -3.73 -15.72
C LYS A 126 -7.12 -3.10 -14.32
N THR A 127 -5.94 -3.24 -13.72
CA THR A 127 -5.63 -2.61 -12.43
C THR A 127 -5.50 -1.10 -12.57
N VAL A 128 -4.85 -0.61 -13.64
CA VAL A 128 -4.79 0.83 -13.95
C VAL A 128 -6.21 1.41 -14.07
N ARG A 129 -7.09 0.75 -14.85
CA ARG A 129 -8.50 1.17 -15.00
C ARG A 129 -9.25 1.21 -13.67
N ARG A 130 -9.01 0.26 -12.78
CA ARG A 130 -9.63 0.25 -11.43
C ARG A 130 -9.14 1.42 -10.58
N ILE A 131 -7.86 1.71 -10.58
CA ILE A 131 -7.27 2.82 -9.83
C ILE A 131 -7.88 4.16 -10.28
N ILE A 132 -8.07 4.35 -11.57
CA ILE A 132 -8.67 5.57 -12.12
C ILE A 132 -10.16 5.67 -11.76
N ARG A 133 -10.91 4.58 -11.89
CA ARG A 133 -12.34 4.54 -11.57
C ARG A 133 -12.61 4.87 -10.10
N ASP A 134 -11.79 4.39 -9.19
CA ASP A 134 -11.95 4.58 -7.75
C ASP A 134 -11.65 6.01 -7.26
N ARG A 135 -11.16 6.89 -8.15
CA ARG A 135 -10.95 8.31 -7.83
C ARG A 135 -12.27 9.06 -7.66
N VAL A 136 -13.31 8.68 -8.39
CA VAL A 136 -14.59 9.41 -8.47
C VAL A 136 -15.36 9.42 -7.14
N PRO A 137 -15.51 8.29 -6.39
CA PRO A 137 -16.27 8.28 -5.14
C PRO A 137 -15.66 9.08 -4.00
N ARG A 138 -14.30 9.20 -3.96
CA ARG A 138 -13.61 9.93 -2.87
C ARG A 138 -13.73 11.45 -2.99
N LEU A 139 -13.83 11.98 -4.19
CA LEU A 139 -14.04 13.43 -4.42
C LEU A 139 -15.47 13.84 -4.02
N THR A 140 -16.46 13.03 -4.30
CA THR A 140 -17.86 13.29 -3.90
C THR A 140 -18.06 13.16 -2.38
N ALA A 141 -17.40 12.22 -1.72
CA ALA A 141 -17.46 12.07 -0.26
C ALA A 141 -16.83 13.26 0.49
N ARG A 142 -15.73 13.82 -0.02
CA ARG A 142 -15.11 15.01 0.57
C ARG A 142 -15.95 16.28 0.39
N ALA A 143 -16.58 16.45 -0.77
CA ALA A 143 -17.48 17.58 -1.04
C ALA A 143 -18.77 17.54 -0.19
N ALA A 144 -19.29 16.34 0.09
CA ALA A 144 -20.47 16.16 0.94
C ALA A 144 -20.19 16.47 2.42
N ASN A 145 -18.97 16.24 2.91
CA ASN A 145 -18.61 16.47 4.31
C ASN A 145 -18.29 17.95 4.63
N THR A 146 -17.95 18.76 3.61
CA THR A 146 -17.72 20.21 3.77
C THR A 146 -19.04 21.03 3.79
N ARG A 147 -20.17 20.45 3.36
CA ARG A 147 -21.48 21.14 3.40
C ARG A 147 -22.28 20.92 4.70
N LYS A 148 -21.77 20.15 5.66
CA LYS A 148 -22.44 19.87 6.95
C LYS A 148 -21.83 20.61 8.14
N ALA A 149 -20.98 21.60 7.91
CA ALA A 149 -20.32 22.41 8.94
C ALA A 149 -20.67 23.92 8.85
N ASP A 150 -21.93 24.24 8.48
CA ASP A 150 -22.57 25.57 8.68
C ASP A 150 -23.93 25.39 9.36
#